data_bf4a627acdc11824d348516c7746ab15
#
_entry.id   bf4a627acdc11824d348516c7746ab15
#
_cell.length_a   1.000
_cell.length_b   1.000
_cell.length_c   1.000
_cell.angle_alpha   90.00
_cell.angle_beta   90.00
_cell.angle_gamma   90.00
#
_symmetry.space_group_name_H-M   'P 1'
#
loop_
_entity.id
_entity.type
_entity.pdbx_description
1 polymer ?
#
loop_
_entity_poly.entity_id
_entity_poly.type
_entity_poly.pdbx_seq_one_letter_code
_entity_poly.pdbx_strand_id
1 'polypeptide(L)'
;SRLYIVNENRIRQITKDHSLVEEMIRIGEIDRENAKHHPDKNVITRAVGAMDELKIDFFEIPITKGDLILMCSDGLSNMVEDNQMVSILNDTNDLKSKVEQLVQVANENGGEDNITVIVIES
;
A
#
# COMPACT_ATOMS: atom_id res chain seq x y z
N SER A 1 5.70 -3.61 -1.11
CA SER A 1 5.53 -2.20 -0.69
C SER A 1 4.67 -1.45 -1.69
N ARG A 2 3.94 -0.46 -1.21
CA ARG A 2 3.06 0.38 -2.04
C ARG A 2 3.28 1.85 -1.75
N LEU A 3 2.97 2.68 -2.74
CA LEU A 3 2.86 4.12 -2.60
C LEU A 3 1.47 4.56 -3.02
N TYR A 4 0.84 5.36 -2.16
CA TYR A 4 -0.48 5.95 -2.39
C TYR A 4 -0.39 7.47 -2.34
N ILE A 5 -1.27 8.13 -3.08
CA ILE A 5 -1.57 9.56 -2.90
C ILE A 5 -2.96 9.68 -2.30
N VAL A 6 -3.06 10.45 -1.24
CA VAL A 6 -4.31 10.71 -0.54
C VAL A 6 -4.62 12.20 -0.60
N ASN A 7 -5.78 12.53 -1.11
CA ASN A 7 -6.29 13.90 -1.19
C ASN A 7 -7.77 13.90 -0.82
N GLU A 8 -8.12 14.65 0.21
CA GLU A 8 -9.48 14.66 0.76
C GLU A 8 -9.97 13.24 1.06
N ASN A 9 -11.06 12.80 0.42
CA ASN A 9 -11.63 11.47 0.61
C ASN A 9 -11.19 10.45 -0.46
N ARG A 10 -10.13 10.77 -1.20
CA ARG A 10 -9.64 9.91 -2.28
C ARG A 10 -8.28 9.34 -1.94
N ILE A 11 -8.12 8.05 -2.21
CA ILE A 11 -6.84 7.36 -2.16
C ILE A 11 -6.59 6.72 -3.51
N ARG A 12 -5.37 6.85 -4.01
CA ARG A 12 -4.97 6.25 -5.27
C ARG A 12 -3.63 5.56 -5.09
N GLN A 13 -3.59 4.26 -5.37
CA GLN A 13 -2.34 3.53 -5.43
C GLN A 13 -1.60 3.90 -6.72
N ILE A 14 -0.40 4.40 -6.59
CA ILE A 14 0.44 4.81 -7.72
C ILE A 14 1.27 3.64 -8.23
N THR A 15 1.87 2.88 -7.31
CA THR A 15 2.67 1.72 -7.66
C THR A 15 1.80 0.54 -8.08
N LYS A 16 2.36 -0.34 -8.89
CA LYS A 16 1.75 -1.62 -9.25
C LYS A 16 2.38 -2.72 -8.42
N ASP A 17 1.56 -3.61 -7.89
CA ASP A 17 2.07 -4.73 -7.12
C ASP A 17 2.84 -5.69 -8.03
N HIS A 18 4.05 -6.04 -7.62
CA HIS A 18 4.85 -7.07 -8.27
C HIS A 18 4.62 -8.38 -7.52
N SER A 19 3.43 -8.98 -7.73
CA SER A 19 2.98 -10.17 -7.03
C SER A 19 2.39 -11.21 -7.98
N LEU A 20 2.38 -12.46 -7.53
CA LEU A 20 1.79 -13.57 -8.28
C LEU A 20 0.30 -13.32 -8.54
N VAL A 21 -0.45 -12.88 -7.53
CA VAL A 21 -1.89 -12.64 -7.69
C VAL A 21 -2.18 -11.50 -8.66
N GLU A 22 -1.35 -10.47 -8.71
CA GLU A 22 -1.51 -9.38 -9.68
C GLU A 22 -1.31 -9.89 -11.12
N GLU A 23 -0.36 -10.79 -11.35
CA GLU A 23 -0.21 -11.45 -12.65
C GLU A 23 -1.44 -12.30 -12.99
N MET A 24 -2.00 -13.02 -12.03
CA MET A 24 -3.21 -13.82 -12.23
C MET A 24 -4.42 -12.95 -12.59
N ILE A 25 -4.54 -11.77 -11.97
CA ILE A 25 -5.58 -10.78 -12.32
C ILE A 25 -5.37 -10.31 -13.76
N ARG A 26 -4.12 -9.95 -14.12
CA ARG A 26 -3.78 -9.42 -15.43
C ARG A 26 -4.13 -10.38 -16.57
N ILE A 27 -3.90 -11.67 -16.38
CA ILE A 27 -4.20 -12.69 -17.38
C ILE A 27 -5.64 -13.25 -17.28
N GLY A 28 -6.43 -12.76 -16.33
CA GLY A 28 -7.84 -13.11 -16.20
C GLY A 28 -8.14 -14.41 -15.46
N GLU A 29 -7.16 -15.01 -14.76
CA GLU A 29 -7.36 -16.24 -14.01
C GLU A 29 -8.19 -16.05 -12.73
N ILE A 30 -8.04 -14.89 -12.08
CA ILE A 30 -8.82 -14.52 -10.89
C ILE A 30 -9.24 -13.05 -10.99
N ASP A 31 -10.30 -12.68 -10.30
CA ASP A 31 -10.68 -11.28 -10.14
C ASP A 31 -9.97 -10.64 -8.93
N ARG A 32 -10.05 -9.32 -8.83
CA ARG A 32 -9.36 -8.56 -7.78
C ARG A 32 -9.93 -8.87 -6.38
N GLU A 33 -11.21 -9.13 -6.28
CA GLU A 33 -11.84 -9.46 -5.00
C GLU A 33 -11.35 -10.82 -4.46
N ASN A 34 -11.27 -11.82 -5.31
CA ASN A 34 -10.75 -13.14 -4.94
C ASN A 34 -9.25 -13.13 -4.66
N ALA A 35 -8.49 -12.24 -5.32
CA ALA A 35 -7.06 -12.09 -5.07
C ALA A 35 -6.74 -11.71 -3.62
N LYS A 36 -7.60 -10.93 -2.97
CA LYS A 36 -7.43 -10.50 -1.57
C LYS A 36 -7.38 -11.68 -0.60
N HIS A 37 -8.02 -12.78 -0.95
CA HIS A 37 -8.14 -13.98 -0.12
C HIS A 37 -7.34 -15.16 -0.65
N HIS A 38 -6.54 -14.95 -1.72
CA HIS A 38 -5.75 -16.02 -2.32
C HIS A 38 -4.63 -16.46 -1.37
N PRO A 39 -4.36 -17.77 -1.23
CA PRO A 39 -3.31 -18.26 -0.33
C PRO A 39 -1.90 -17.73 -0.70
N ASP A 40 -1.65 -17.43 -1.96
CA ASP A 40 -0.37 -16.93 -2.47
C ASP A 40 -0.32 -15.40 -2.63
N LYS A 41 -1.23 -14.66 -1.98
CA LYS A 41 -1.32 -13.19 -2.09
C LYS A 41 -0.04 -12.45 -1.68
N ASN A 42 0.84 -13.08 -0.90
CA ASN A 42 2.09 -12.49 -0.42
C ASN A 42 3.32 -12.91 -1.24
N VAL A 43 3.13 -13.70 -2.30
CA VAL A 43 4.22 -14.12 -3.19
C VAL A 43 4.60 -12.96 -4.11
N ILE A 44 5.84 -12.48 -4.00
CA ILE A 44 6.37 -11.39 -4.81
C ILE A 44 7.09 -11.93 -6.06
N THR A 45 7.06 -11.15 -7.13
CA THR A 45 7.68 -11.51 -8.43
C THR A 45 8.94 -10.73 -8.76
N ARG A 46 9.26 -9.71 -7.95
CA ARG A 46 10.49 -8.91 -8.11
C ARG A 46 11.16 -8.69 -6.76
N ALA A 47 12.47 -8.86 -6.75
CA ALA A 47 13.29 -8.60 -5.57
C ALA A 47 14.72 -8.24 -5.99
N VAL A 48 15.34 -7.34 -5.25
CA VAL A 48 16.74 -6.96 -5.46
C VAL A 48 17.64 -8.17 -5.17
N GLY A 49 18.51 -8.49 -6.12
CA GLY A 49 19.46 -9.60 -5.98
C GLY A 49 18.90 -10.99 -6.27
N ALA A 50 17.63 -11.13 -6.58
CA ALA A 50 17.01 -12.41 -6.91
C ALA A 50 17.37 -12.89 -8.32
N MET A 51 17.63 -11.98 -9.24
CA MET A 51 17.99 -12.23 -10.64
C MET A 51 19.14 -11.29 -11.05
N ASP A 52 19.81 -11.65 -12.17
CA ASP A 52 20.88 -10.82 -12.72
C ASP A 52 20.37 -9.44 -13.20
N GLU A 53 19.14 -9.40 -13.69
CA GLU A 53 18.48 -8.15 -14.10
C GLU A 53 17.37 -7.78 -13.13
N LEU A 54 17.29 -6.49 -12.79
CA LEU A 54 16.24 -5.93 -11.97
C LEU A 54 15.36 -5.05 -12.84
N LYS A 55 14.07 -5.40 -12.92
CA LYS A 55 13.06 -4.54 -13.55
C LYS A 55 12.62 -3.47 -12.57
N ILE A 56 12.74 -2.21 -12.98
CA ILE A 56 12.38 -1.05 -12.17
C ILE A 56 11.25 -0.31 -12.85
N ASP A 57 10.20 0.02 -12.09
CA ASP A 57 9.12 0.89 -12.57
C ASP A 57 9.41 2.32 -12.13
N PHE A 58 9.14 3.26 -13.01
CA PHE A 58 9.24 4.69 -12.75
C PHE A 58 7.87 5.34 -12.88
N PHE A 59 7.52 6.19 -11.93
CA PHE A 59 6.26 6.92 -11.93
C PHE A 59 6.56 8.40 -11.70
N GLU A 60 5.92 9.24 -12.50
CA GLU A 60 5.98 10.69 -12.34
C GLU A 60 4.53 11.19 -12.22
N ILE A 61 4.21 11.82 -11.11
CA ILE A 61 2.86 12.26 -10.82
C ILE A 61 2.87 13.70 -10.31
N PRO A 62 1.89 14.53 -10.68
CA PRO A 62 1.74 15.86 -10.11
C PRO A 62 1.26 15.76 -8.66
N ILE A 63 1.84 16.58 -7.80
CA ILE A 63 1.45 16.72 -6.41
C ILE A 63 0.99 18.14 -6.18
N THR A 64 -0.14 18.32 -5.53
CA THR A 64 -0.66 19.61 -5.13
C THR A 64 -0.54 19.81 -3.62
N LYS A 65 -0.52 21.06 -3.20
CA LYS A 65 -0.45 21.38 -1.77
C LYS A 65 -1.62 20.74 -1.02
N GLY A 66 -1.33 20.09 0.08
CA GLY A 66 -2.33 19.38 0.89
C GLY A 66 -2.41 17.88 0.58
N ASP A 67 -1.80 17.41 -0.50
CA ASP A 67 -1.72 15.98 -0.77
C ASP A 67 -0.85 15.29 0.27
N LEU A 68 -1.25 14.07 0.65
CA LEU A 68 -0.46 13.19 1.49
C LEU A 68 0.08 12.05 0.64
N ILE A 69 1.35 11.74 0.84
CA ILE A 69 2.00 10.58 0.22
C ILE A 69 2.14 9.52 1.31
N LEU A 70 1.56 8.36 1.08
CA LEU A 70 1.67 7.22 1.98
C LEU A 70 2.51 6.13 1.33
N MET A 71 3.60 5.76 1.98
CA MET A 71 4.42 4.62 1.58
C MET A 71 4.34 3.57 2.68
N CYS A 72 4.10 2.33 2.32
CA CYS A 72 3.95 1.28 3.32
C CYS A 72 4.39 -0.10 2.82
N SER A 73 4.72 -0.96 3.79
CA SER A 73 4.90 -2.38 3.56
C SER A 73 3.54 -3.08 3.46
N ASP A 74 3.54 -4.33 3.01
CA ASP A 74 2.32 -5.15 2.95
C ASP A 74 1.74 -5.48 4.34
N GLY A 75 2.57 -5.38 5.38
CA GLY A 75 2.09 -5.48 6.76
C GLY A 75 1.05 -4.43 7.12
N LEU A 76 1.04 -3.27 6.46
CA LEU A 76 -0.04 -2.30 6.58
C LEU A 76 -1.18 -2.61 5.60
N SER A 77 -0.89 -2.71 4.32
CA SER A 77 -1.93 -2.79 3.28
C SER A 77 -2.74 -4.07 3.32
N ASN A 78 -2.19 -5.16 3.87
CA ASN A 78 -2.96 -6.39 4.10
C ASN A 78 -3.91 -6.30 5.31
N MET A 79 -3.62 -5.41 6.26
CA MET A 79 -4.38 -5.31 7.51
C MET A 79 -5.35 -4.14 7.55
N VAL A 80 -5.13 -3.10 6.74
CA VAL A 80 -5.93 -1.88 6.76
C VAL A 80 -6.49 -1.62 5.37
N GLU A 81 -7.81 -1.54 5.27
CA GLU A 81 -8.49 -1.25 4.00
C GLU A 81 -8.29 0.22 3.59
N ASP A 82 -8.42 0.49 2.30
CA ASP A 82 -8.22 1.82 1.73
C ASP A 82 -9.10 2.88 2.40
N ASN A 83 -10.36 2.58 2.66
CA ASN A 83 -11.27 3.52 3.32
C ASN A 83 -10.86 3.85 4.76
N GLN A 84 -10.29 2.88 5.48
CA GLN A 84 -9.74 3.11 6.82
C GLN A 84 -8.48 3.98 6.76
N MET A 85 -7.61 3.76 5.78
CA MET A 85 -6.42 4.59 5.56
C MET A 85 -6.82 6.05 5.31
N VAL A 86 -7.79 6.28 4.44
CA VAL A 86 -8.31 7.63 4.13
C VAL A 86 -8.85 8.29 5.39
N SER A 87 -9.65 7.58 6.17
CA SER A 87 -10.24 8.10 7.40
C SER A 87 -9.17 8.53 8.41
N ILE A 88 -8.15 7.72 8.60
CA ILE A 88 -7.05 8.00 9.53
C ILE A 88 -6.22 9.19 9.04
N LEU A 89 -5.91 9.24 7.75
CA LEU A 89 -5.08 10.30 7.17
C LEU A 89 -5.81 11.65 7.07
N ASN A 90 -7.14 11.64 7.00
CA ASN A 90 -7.94 12.86 6.98
C ASN A 90 -8.30 13.37 8.38
N ASP A 91 -7.98 12.66 9.43
CA ASP A 91 -8.14 13.14 10.79
C ASP A 91 -7.30 14.41 10.99
N THR A 92 -7.75 15.29 11.87
CA THR A 92 -7.08 16.58 12.16
C THR A 92 -5.78 16.45 12.93
N ASN A 93 -5.39 15.26 13.31
CA ASN A 93 -4.17 14.97 14.04
C ASN A 93 -2.91 15.33 13.24
N ASP A 94 -1.80 15.52 13.94
CA ASP A 94 -0.49 15.74 13.31
C ASP A 94 0.00 14.48 12.58
N LEU A 95 1.06 14.63 11.78
CA LEU A 95 1.61 13.51 11.00
C LEU A 95 2.04 12.35 11.87
N LYS A 96 2.64 12.63 13.00
CA LYS A 96 3.10 11.59 13.93
C LYS A 96 1.93 10.74 14.42
N SER A 97 0.86 11.38 14.85
CA SER A 97 -0.35 10.69 15.32
C SER A 97 -1.00 9.86 14.22
N LYS A 98 -1.02 10.35 12.98
CA LYS A 98 -1.54 9.60 11.83
C LYS A 98 -0.77 8.31 11.59
N VAL A 99 0.57 8.38 11.61
CA VAL A 99 1.44 7.23 11.43
C VAL A 99 1.25 6.22 12.55
N GLU A 100 1.24 6.69 13.80
CA GLU A 100 1.03 5.82 14.96
C GLU A 100 -0.32 5.13 14.91
N GLN A 101 -1.37 5.84 14.50
CA GLN A 101 -2.71 5.27 14.37
C GLN A 101 -2.81 4.23 13.27
N LEU A 102 -2.15 4.43 12.13
CA LEU A 102 -2.09 3.42 11.06
C LEU A 102 -1.46 2.12 11.57
N VAL A 103 -0.33 2.22 12.25
CA VAL A 103 0.35 1.04 12.83
C VAL A 103 -0.52 0.37 13.89
N GLN A 104 -1.15 1.15 14.75
CA GLN A 104 -2.04 0.61 15.79
C GLN A 104 -3.20 -0.17 15.20
N VAL A 105 -3.89 0.38 14.20
CA VAL A 105 -5.02 -0.28 13.55
C VAL A 105 -4.57 -1.56 12.84
N ALA A 106 -3.42 -1.55 12.18
CA ALA A 106 -2.87 -2.75 11.55
C ALA A 106 -2.62 -3.86 12.59
N ASN A 107 -2.07 -3.51 13.76
CA ASN A 107 -1.85 -4.47 14.84
C ASN A 107 -3.17 -4.99 15.44
N GLU A 108 -4.16 -4.12 15.61
CA GLU A 108 -5.49 -4.51 16.10
C GLU A 108 -6.22 -5.43 15.13
N ASN A 109 -5.98 -5.27 13.83
CA ASN A 109 -6.57 -6.10 12.78
C ASN A 109 -5.84 -7.43 12.55
N GLY A 110 -4.83 -7.73 13.35
CA GLY A 110 -4.12 -9.00 13.29
C GLY A 110 -2.60 -8.93 13.43
N GLY A 111 -1.97 -7.85 12.94
CA GLY A 111 -0.52 -7.67 13.06
C GLY A 111 0.29 -8.85 12.55
N GLU A 112 -0.06 -9.38 11.38
CA GLU A 112 0.50 -10.64 10.87
C GLU A 112 1.94 -10.54 10.38
N ASP A 113 2.45 -9.31 10.14
CA ASP A 113 3.78 -9.06 9.60
C ASP A 113 4.36 -7.77 10.17
N ASN A 114 5.61 -7.50 9.86
CA ASN A 114 6.25 -6.24 10.18
C ASN A 114 5.55 -5.09 9.43
N ILE A 115 5.33 -3.99 10.13
CA ILE A 115 4.61 -2.83 9.61
C ILE A 115 5.58 -1.66 9.47
N THR A 116 5.74 -1.16 8.25
CA THR A 116 6.52 0.05 7.98
C THR A 116 5.63 1.05 7.26
N VAL A 117 5.60 2.29 7.77
CA VAL A 117 4.76 3.37 7.27
C VAL A 117 5.56 4.67 7.21
N ILE A 118 5.46 5.36 6.09
CA ILE A 118 6.00 6.72 5.91
C ILE A 118 4.88 7.59 5.34
N VAL A 119 4.63 8.73 5.97
CA VAL A 119 3.68 9.72 5.49
C VAL A 119 4.39 11.04 5.24
N ILE A 120 4.22 11.58 4.04
CA ILE A 120 4.79 12.86 3.64
C ILE A 120 3.63 13.81 3.32
N GLU A 121 3.67 15.01 3.88
CA GLU A 121 2.72 16.07 3.61
C GLU A 121 3.35 17.11 2.68
N SER A 122 2.66 17.44 1.61
CA SER A 122 3.14 18.44 0.65
C SER A 122 2.72 19.86 1.05
#